data_9a130331758de43cf4e937ae72c3692f
#
_entry.id   9a130331758de43cf4e937ae72c3692f
#
_cell.length_a   1.000
_cell.length_b   1.000
_cell.length_c   1.000
_cell.angle_alpha   90.00
_cell.angle_beta   90.00
_cell.angle_gamma   90.00
#
_symmetry.space_group_name_H-M   'P 1'
#
loop_
_entity.id
_entity.type
_entity.pdbx_description
1 polymer ?
#
loop_
_entity_poly.entity_id
_entity_poly.type
_entity_poly.pdbx_seq_one_letter_code
_entity_poly.pdbx_strand_id
1 'polypeptide(L)'
;MLEKCRFTILALLISVTFSASGTTKPLNEIKLSFIGDTDSQAFMGVKQGIDEANVQGIFLGQHYALIISPDLSRAILTTVDAEHLTQLSKMYPDKVIFNLTAEDNDLRAKCLPNVLHMMPSQAMKQDAEAQWQKKHPNRDATAQTWHHTFKKYAAGQLNARFTQSTHHKMTDTAWAGWASVKLLSDSIARNQFKDTTSLLMFLKTALAFDGQKGMSLNFRQTGQLRQPLLLIENGKIAGEAPVRGVANTTNLDSLGLTHCPK
;
A
#
# COMPACT_ATOMS: atom_id res chain seq x y z
N MET A 1 -11.07 43.30 -80.89
CA MET A 1 -11.05 44.04 -79.65
C MET A 1 -11.77 43.16 -78.59
N LEU A 2 -11.02 42.48 -77.74
CA LEU A 2 -11.57 41.66 -76.72
C LEU A 2 -10.93 42.13 -75.41
N GLU A 3 -11.69 42.83 -74.56
CA GLU A 3 -11.31 43.25 -73.26
C GLU A 3 -11.33 42.04 -72.28
N LYS A 4 -10.21 41.79 -71.61
CA LYS A 4 -10.07 40.78 -70.58
C LYS A 4 -10.48 41.41 -69.25
N CYS A 5 -11.65 41.02 -68.73
CA CYS A 5 -12.08 41.33 -67.35
C CYS A 5 -11.33 40.40 -66.34
N ARG A 6 -10.46 40.99 -65.53
CA ARG A 6 -9.76 40.28 -64.42
C ARG A 6 -10.60 40.40 -63.16
N PHE A 7 -11.20 39.30 -62.73
CA PHE A 7 -11.82 39.18 -61.42
C PHE A 7 -10.74 38.84 -60.37
N THR A 8 -10.50 39.75 -59.45
CA THR A 8 -9.64 39.53 -58.31
C THR A 8 -10.49 39.01 -57.14
N ILE A 9 -10.35 37.70 -56.82
CA ILE A 9 -11.03 37.09 -55.67
C ILE A 9 -10.16 37.38 -54.41
N LEU A 10 -10.65 38.22 -53.51
CA LEU A 10 -10.06 38.49 -52.22
C LEU A 10 -10.51 37.41 -51.24
N ALA A 11 -9.62 36.45 -50.94
CA ALA A 11 -9.89 35.41 -49.94
C ALA A 11 -9.66 35.98 -48.55
N LEU A 12 -10.75 36.17 -47.80
CA LEU A 12 -10.73 36.60 -46.40
C LEU A 12 -10.43 35.38 -45.50
N LEU A 13 -9.20 35.23 -45.02
CA LEU A 13 -8.79 34.22 -44.05
C LEU A 13 -9.27 34.64 -42.66
N ILE A 14 -10.38 34.06 -42.17
CA ILE A 14 -10.85 34.21 -40.81
C ILE A 14 -10.05 33.23 -39.95
N SER A 15 -9.05 33.75 -39.17
CA SER A 15 -8.32 32.99 -38.18
C SER A 15 -9.17 32.86 -36.94
N VAL A 16 -9.80 31.70 -36.73
CA VAL A 16 -10.48 31.38 -35.49
C VAL A 16 -9.43 30.92 -34.48
N THR A 17 -9.01 31.80 -33.55
CA THR A 17 -8.17 31.44 -32.40
C THR A 17 -9.05 30.75 -31.38
N PHE A 18 -8.95 29.44 -31.28
CA PHE A 18 -9.51 28.68 -30.17
C PHE A 18 -8.65 28.90 -28.93
N SER A 19 -9.06 29.83 -28.07
CA SER A 19 -8.50 29.94 -26.73
C SER A 19 -9.08 28.80 -25.88
N ALA A 20 -8.38 27.68 -25.78
CA ALA A 20 -8.69 26.64 -24.82
C ALA A 20 -8.32 27.15 -23.42
N SER A 21 -9.28 27.80 -22.74
CA SER A 21 -9.17 28.09 -21.31
C SER A 21 -9.33 26.75 -20.56
N GLY A 22 -8.23 26.00 -20.43
CA GLY A 22 -8.15 24.86 -19.56
C GLY A 22 -8.28 25.34 -18.12
N THR A 23 -9.48 25.28 -17.55
CA THR A 23 -9.66 25.40 -16.09
C THR A 23 -8.97 24.18 -15.47
N THR A 24 -7.74 24.35 -14.99
CA THR A 24 -7.07 23.34 -14.17
C THR A 24 -7.89 23.15 -12.92
N LYS A 25 -8.57 22.02 -12.80
CA LYS A 25 -9.26 21.63 -11.57
C LYS A 25 -8.23 21.69 -10.42
N PRO A 26 -8.54 22.36 -9.29
CA PRO A 26 -7.58 22.41 -8.19
C PRO A 26 -7.22 21.00 -7.78
N LEU A 27 -5.91 20.71 -7.66
CA LEU A 27 -5.39 19.43 -7.22
C LEU A 27 -5.84 19.19 -5.77
N ASN A 28 -6.48 18.03 -5.54
CA ASN A 28 -6.77 17.57 -4.19
C ASN A 28 -5.48 17.01 -3.58
N GLU A 29 -4.86 17.79 -2.70
CA GLU A 29 -3.63 17.40 -2.03
C GLU A 29 -3.92 16.45 -0.87
N ILE A 30 -3.39 15.23 -0.94
CA ILE A 30 -3.48 14.22 0.10
C ILE A 30 -2.15 14.18 0.85
N LYS A 31 -2.14 14.70 2.06
CA LYS A 31 -0.96 14.81 2.91
C LYS A 31 -0.78 13.53 3.72
N LEU A 32 0.42 12.98 3.69
CA LEU A 32 0.85 11.83 4.47
C LEU A 32 2.03 12.24 5.33
N SER A 33 2.21 11.65 6.50
CA SER A 33 3.42 11.81 7.30
C SER A 33 4.11 10.48 7.52
N PHE A 34 5.43 10.54 7.65
CA PHE A 34 6.25 9.39 8.01
C PHE A 34 6.96 9.66 9.33
N ILE A 35 6.87 8.70 10.26
CA ILE A 35 7.56 8.76 11.54
C ILE A 35 8.48 7.54 11.65
N GLY A 36 9.78 7.76 11.60
CA GLY A 36 10.79 6.72 11.64
C GLY A 36 12.06 7.12 10.90
N ASP A 37 12.92 6.14 10.66
CA ASP A 37 14.17 6.33 9.94
C ASP A 37 13.91 6.51 8.43
N THR A 38 14.28 7.68 7.90
CA THR A 38 14.14 8.03 6.49
C THR A 38 15.13 7.36 5.55
N ASP A 39 16.14 6.67 6.09
CA ASP A 39 17.07 5.85 5.30
C ASP A 39 16.62 4.38 5.25
N SER A 40 15.50 4.04 5.94
CA SER A 40 14.98 2.69 6.01
C SER A 40 14.37 2.20 4.69
N GLN A 41 14.38 0.89 4.49
CA GLN A 41 13.69 0.23 3.39
C GLN A 41 12.17 0.52 3.39
N ALA A 42 11.57 0.67 4.57
CA ALA A 42 10.15 1.04 4.70
C ALA A 42 9.88 2.42 4.08
N PHE A 43 10.73 3.40 4.35
CA PHE A 43 10.61 4.74 3.77
C PHE A 43 10.82 4.74 2.26
N MET A 44 11.80 3.95 1.75
CA MET A 44 11.98 3.77 0.31
C MET A 44 10.70 3.22 -0.35
N GLY A 45 10.05 2.25 0.30
CA GLY A 45 8.75 1.73 -0.16
C GLY A 45 7.65 2.78 -0.15
N VAL A 46 7.57 3.60 0.90
CA VAL A 46 6.61 4.72 0.98
C VAL A 46 6.82 5.70 -0.18
N LYS A 47 8.07 6.10 -0.46
CA LYS A 47 8.39 6.98 -1.60
C LYS A 47 7.97 6.38 -2.93
N GLN A 48 8.30 5.10 -3.17
CA GLN A 48 7.87 4.38 -4.37
C GLN A 48 6.34 4.39 -4.53
N GLY A 49 5.61 4.15 -3.42
CA GLY A 49 4.15 4.20 -3.42
C GLY A 49 3.59 5.58 -3.76
N ILE A 50 4.20 6.66 -3.22
CA ILE A 50 3.80 8.05 -3.50
C ILE A 50 4.08 8.41 -4.96
N ASP A 51 5.23 8.05 -5.50
CA ASP A 51 5.57 8.31 -6.89
C ASP A 51 4.55 7.63 -7.83
N GLU A 52 4.21 6.35 -7.58
CA GLU A 52 3.20 5.62 -8.35
C GLU A 52 1.79 6.22 -8.17
N ALA A 53 1.42 6.64 -6.95
CA ALA A 53 0.13 7.29 -6.69
C ALA A 53 0.03 8.63 -7.42
N ASN A 54 1.10 9.41 -7.51
CA ASN A 54 1.15 10.68 -8.21
C ASN A 54 1.03 10.51 -9.73
N VAL A 55 1.60 9.46 -10.31
CA VAL A 55 1.40 9.15 -11.74
C VAL A 55 -0.10 8.94 -12.06
N GLN A 56 -0.83 8.22 -11.21
CA GLN A 56 -2.28 8.06 -11.35
C GLN A 56 -3.03 9.35 -11.00
N GLY A 57 -2.54 10.07 -10.00
CA GLY A 57 -3.12 11.31 -9.48
C GLY A 57 -3.27 12.41 -10.52
N ILE A 58 -2.37 12.48 -11.51
CA ILE A 58 -2.45 13.43 -12.63
C ILE A 58 -3.82 13.36 -13.33
N PHE A 59 -4.32 12.15 -13.56
CA PHE A 59 -5.62 11.93 -14.24
C PHE A 59 -6.82 12.12 -13.32
N LEU A 60 -6.63 12.00 -12.00
CA LEU A 60 -7.69 12.07 -10.99
C LEU A 60 -7.78 13.44 -10.31
N GLY A 61 -6.87 14.36 -10.63
CA GLY A 61 -6.75 15.64 -9.94
C GLY A 61 -6.31 15.47 -8.48
N GLN A 62 -5.47 14.47 -8.19
CA GLN A 62 -4.95 14.15 -6.86
C GLN A 62 -3.43 14.28 -6.83
N HIS A 63 -2.90 14.72 -5.70
CA HIS A 63 -1.47 14.79 -5.45
C HIS A 63 -1.16 14.32 -4.02
N TYR A 64 -0.26 13.36 -3.90
CA TYR A 64 0.17 12.79 -2.62
C TYR A 64 1.50 13.41 -2.21
N ALA A 65 1.55 14.00 -1.03
CA ALA A 65 2.73 14.66 -0.50
C ALA A 65 3.10 14.14 0.88
N LEU A 66 4.42 13.97 1.12
CA LEU A 66 4.95 13.75 2.48
C LEU A 66 5.13 15.10 3.16
N ILE A 67 4.60 15.20 4.38
CA ILE A 67 4.75 16.36 5.25
C ILE A 67 5.32 15.97 6.61
N ILE A 68 5.96 16.91 7.29
CA ILE A 68 6.59 16.64 8.59
C ILE A 68 5.54 16.56 9.70
N SER A 69 4.49 17.41 9.67
CA SER A 69 3.50 17.50 10.76
C SER A 69 2.41 16.44 10.63
N PRO A 70 2.33 15.47 11.57
CA PRO A 70 1.27 14.47 11.58
C PRO A 70 -0.14 15.06 11.74
N ASP A 71 -0.28 16.19 12.45
CA ASP A 71 -1.57 16.86 12.67
C ASP A 71 -2.25 17.24 11.35
N LEU A 72 -1.47 17.65 10.36
CA LEU A 72 -1.95 18.08 9.05
C LEU A 72 -2.08 16.92 8.06
N SER A 73 -1.63 15.72 8.41
CA SER A 73 -1.67 14.56 7.53
C SER A 73 -3.02 13.82 7.61
N ARG A 74 -3.35 13.11 6.54
CA ARG A 74 -4.50 12.21 6.48
C ARG A 74 -4.20 10.83 7.05
N ALA A 75 -2.95 10.41 6.92
CA ALA A 75 -2.47 9.16 7.46
C ALA A 75 -1.01 9.30 7.91
N ILE A 76 -0.64 8.52 8.91
CA ILE A 76 0.70 8.39 9.46
C ILE A 76 1.23 7.00 9.08
N LEU A 77 2.39 6.95 8.43
CA LEU A 77 3.13 5.73 8.18
C LEU A 77 4.31 5.68 9.14
N THR A 78 4.53 4.55 9.82
CA THR A 78 5.54 4.55 10.89
C THR A 78 6.27 3.23 11.03
N THR A 79 7.54 3.35 11.45
CA THR A 79 8.43 2.23 11.78
C THR A 79 8.80 2.16 13.26
N VAL A 80 8.07 2.89 14.11
CA VAL A 80 8.31 2.86 15.56
C VAL A 80 7.92 1.51 16.18
N ASP A 81 8.44 1.24 17.37
CA ASP A 81 8.14 0.05 18.15
C ASP A 81 6.69 0.03 18.70
N ALA A 82 6.31 -1.06 19.35
CA ALA A 82 4.96 -1.29 19.85
C ALA A 82 4.52 -0.30 20.93
N GLU A 83 5.45 0.19 21.75
CA GLU A 83 5.17 1.16 22.81
C GLU A 83 4.85 2.53 22.20
N HIS A 84 5.76 3.04 21.38
CA HIS A 84 5.58 4.33 20.67
C HIS A 84 4.38 4.30 19.73
N LEU A 85 4.10 3.18 19.09
CA LEU A 85 2.90 3.03 18.25
C LEU A 85 1.61 3.14 19.08
N THR A 86 1.61 2.59 20.30
CA THR A 86 0.48 2.73 21.23
C THR A 86 0.30 4.19 21.68
N GLN A 87 1.39 4.92 21.88
CA GLN A 87 1.35 6.35 22.19
C GLN A 87 0.85 7.18 21.01
N LEU A 88 1.34 6.91 19.79
CA LEU A 88 0.87 7.59 18.57
C LEU A 88 -0.63 7.39 18.33
N SER A 89 -1.15 6.17 18.56
CA SER A 89 -2.57 5.88 18.44
C SER A 89 -3.44 6.75 19.35
N LYS A 90 -2.97 7.01 20.57
CA LYS A 90 -3.65 7.88 21.54
C LYS A 90 -3.50 9.37 21.22
N MET A 91 -2.33 9.75 20.70
CA MET A 91 -2.01 11.14 20.38
C MET A 91 -2.77 11.61 19.13
N TYR A 92 -2.98 10.74 18.17
CA TYR A 92 -3.63 11.02 16.88
C TYR A 92 -4.84 10.11 16.63
N PRO A 93 -5.90 10.18 17.48
CA PRO A 93 -7.02 9.26 17.42
C PRO A 93 -7.88 9.39 16.14
N ASP A 94 -7.80 10.54 15.49
CA ASP A 94 -8.49 10.87 14.23
C ASP A 94 -7.68 10.52 12.97
N LYS A 95 -6.46 9.98 13.10
CA LYS A 95 -5.60 9.61 11.95
C LYS A 95 -5.62 8.11 11.70
N VAL A 96 -5.45 7.72 10.44
CA VAL A 96 -5.10 6.34 10.09
C VAL A 96 -3.60 6.15 10.31
N ILE A 97 -3.20 5.16 11.10
CA ILE A 97 -1.80 4.86 11.39
C ILE A 97 -1.43 3.52 10.80
N PHE A 98 -0.46 3.49 9.87
CA PHE A 98 0.08 2.27 9.30
C PHE A 98 1.35 1.85 10.02
N ASN A 99 1.30 0.69 10.70
CA ASN A 99 2.47 0.04 11.27
C ASN A 99 3.20 -0.76 10.18
N LEU A 100 4.44 -0.36 9.88
CA LEU A 100 5.25 -0.92 8.80
C LEU A 100 6.30 -1.94 9.27
N THR A 101 6.53 -2.09 10.58
CA THR A 101 7.65 -2.90 11.09
C THR A 101 7.33 -3.74 12.32
N ALA A 102 6.58 -3.21 13.31
CA ALA A 102 6.36 -3.91 14.57
C ALA A 102 5.51 -5.19 14.37
N GLU A 103 6.01 -6.33 14.87
CA GLU A 103 5.44 -7.67 14.71
C GLU A 103 4.84 -8.26 15.98
N ASP A 104 4.81 -7.50 17.07
CA ASP A 104 4.40 -7.93 18.40
C ASP A 104 2.97 -8.47 18.43
N ASN A 105 2.78 -9.65 19.02
CA ASN A 105 1.46 -10.26 19.20
C ASN A 105 0.58 -9.43 20.15
N ASP A 106 1.16 -8.95 21.26
CA ASP A 106 0.46 -8.14 22.26
C ASP A 106 -0.04 -6.83 21.70
N LEU A 107 0.69 -6.24 20.74
CA LEU A 107 0.25 -5.05 20.04
C LEU A 107 -1.05 -5.31 19.26
N ARG A 108 -1.20 -6.50 18.64
CA ARG A 108 -2.44 -6.89 17.93
C ARG A 108 -3.57 -7.14 18.93
N ALA A 109 -3.25 -7.72 20.08
CA ALA A 109 -4.23 -7.97 21.13
C ALA A 109 -4.80 -6.67 21.74
N LYS A 110 -4.08 -5.55 21.70
CA LYS A 110 -4.59 -4.24 22.11
C LYS A 110 -5.71 -3.69 21.24
N CYS A 111 -5.87 -4.18 20.02
CA CYS A 111 -6.92 -3.76 19.08
C CYS A 111 -7.07 -2.25 18.94
N LEU A 112 -5.96 -1.56 18.75
CA LEU A 112 -5.93 -0.10 18.63
C LEU A 112 -6.86 0.36 17.49
N PRO A 113 -7.78 1.29 17.75
CA PRO A 113 -8.90 1.55 16.85
C PRO A 113 -8.49 2.13 15.49
N ASN A 114 -7.38 2.85 15.44
CA ASN A 114 -6.88 3.58 14.28
C ASN A 114 -5.55 3.06 13.72
N VAL A 115 -5.06 1.92 14.22
CA VAL A 115 -3.81 1.29 13.75
C VAL A 115 -4.10 0.15 12.80
N LEU A 116 -3.42 0.15 11.65
CA LEU A 116 -3.45 -0.88 10.62
C LEU A 116 -2.06 -1.48 10.48
N HIS A 117 -1.94 -2.79 10.76
CA HIS A 117 -0.66 -3.50 10.76
C HIS A 117 -0.40 -4.12 9.39
N MET A 118 0.58 -3.62 8.66
CA MET A 118 0.98 -4.11 7.34
C MET A 118 1.89 -5.34 7.45
N MET A 119 2.79 -5.34 8.44
CA MET A 119 3.62 -6.51 8.72
C MET A 119 2.82 -7.59 9.43
N PRO A 120 3.09 -8.88 9.14
CA PRO A 120 2.50 -9.98 9.87
C PRO A 120 2.94 -9.96 11.34
N SER A 121 2.09 -10.44 12.22
CA SER A 121 2.51 -10.68 13.60
C SER A 121 3.49 -11.86 13.69
N GLN A 122 4.23 -11.94 14.79
CA GLN A 122 5.06 -13.10 15.09
C GLN A 122 4.23 -14.40 15.08
N ALA A 123 3.01 -14.38 15.62
CA ALA A 123 2.11 -15.54 15.59
C ALA A 123 1.75 -15.95 14.16
N MET A 124 1.51 -14.99 13.24
CA MET A 124 1.24 -15.34 11.83
C MET A 124 2.44 -16.05 11.18
N LYS A 125 3.66 -15.60 11.47
CA LYS A 125 4.88 -16.22 10.97
C LYS A 125 5.06 -17.62 11.55
N GLN A 126 4.91 -17.76 12.87
CA GLN A 126 5.01 -19.04 13.57
C GLN A 126 3.98 -20.07 13.05
N ASP A 127 2.73 -19.66 12.83
CA ASP A 127 1.70 -20.54 12.27
C ASP A 127 2.03 -20.98 10.84
N ALA A 128 2.57 -20.08 10.01
CA ALA A 128 2.98 -20.38 8.65
C ALA A 128 4.15 -21.40 8.64
N GLU A 129 5.14 -21.20 9.50
CA GLU A 129 6.30 -22.08 9.68
C GLU A 129 5.89 -23.45 10.25
N ALA A 130 4.98 -23.47 11.23
CA ALA A 130 4.43 -24.70 11.78
C ALA A 130 3.62 -25.50 10.73
N GLN A 131 2.83 -24.82 9.89
CA GLN A 131 2.13 -25.48 8.77
C GLN A 131 3.13 -26.06 7.75
N TRP A 132 4.24 -25.35 7.49
CA TRP A 132 5.30 -25.85 6.62
C TRP A 132 5.96 -27.10 7.19
N GLN A 133 6.37 -27.03 8.45
CA GLN A 133 7.01 -28.15 9.17
C GLN A 133 6.12 -29.37 9.24
N LYS A 134 4.80 -29.18 9.44
CA LYS A 134 3.84 -30.29 9.42
C LYS A 134 3.79 -31.01 8.07
N LYS A 135 3.94 -30.28 6.96
CA LYS A 135 3.96 -30.85 5.61
C LYS A 135 5.33 -31.41 5.22
N HIS A 136 6.39 -30.81 5.73
CA HIS A 136 7.77 -31.08 5.40
C HIS A 136 8.63 -31.25 6.66
N PRO A 137 8.51 -32.37 7.41
CA PRO A 137 9.08 -32.51 8.76
C PRO A 137 10.61 -32.30 8.87
N ASN A 138 11.34 -32.45 7.75
CA ASN A 138 12.80 -32.32 7.72
C ASN A 138 13.26 -31.05 6.96
N ARG A 139 12.40 -30.08 6.80
CA ARG A 139 12.71 -28.86 6.03
C ARG A 139 12.22 -27.63 6.79
N ASP A 140 13.16 -26.75 7.09
CA ASP A 140 12.87 -25.49 7.76
C ASP A 140 12.71 -24.36 6.74
N ALA A 141 11.71 -23.53 6.96
CA ALA A 141 11.51 -22.31 6.19
C ALA A 141 11.14 -21.17 7.12
N THR A 142 11.55 -19.95 6.79
CA THR A 142 11.15 -18.72 7.47
C THR A 142 10.01 -18.04 6.72
N ALA A 143 9.01 -17.59 7.47
CA ALA A 143 7.88 -16.89 6.91
C ALA A 143 8.18 -15.40 6.71
N GLN A 144 7.95 -14.91 5.49
CA GLN A 144 8.15 -13.50 5.11
C GLN A 144 6.91 -12.94 4.42
N THR A 145 6.70 -11.65 4.55
CA THR A 145 5.67 -10.91 3.81
C THR A 145 6.00 -10.86 2.33
N TRP A 146 7.26 -10.56 2.00
CA TRP A 146 7.71 -10.33 0.63
C TRP A 146 9.11 -10.86 0.41
N HIS A 147 9.41 -11.20 -0.84
CA HIS A 147 10.76 -11.57 -1.23
C HIS A 147 11.06 -11.02 -2.64
N HIS A 148 12.24 -10.45 -2.83
CA HIS A 148 12.65 -9.81 -4.08
C HIS A 148 12.66 -10.74 -5.31
N THR A 149 12.64 -12.05 -5.10
CA THR A 149 12.53 -13.03 -6.20
C THR A 149 11.10 -13.47 -6.48
N PHE A 150 10.10 -12.93 -5.77
CA PHE A 150 8.70 -13.23 -6.04
C PHE A 150 8.29 -12.62 -7.38
N LYS A 151 7.73 -13.46 -8.27
CA LYS A 151 7.43 -13.05 -9.66
C LYS A 151 5.96 -13.17 -10.03
N LYS A 152 5.15 -13.94 -9.25
CA LYS A 152 3.72 -14.12 -9.53
C LYS A 152 2.97 -12.79 -9.35
N TYR A 153 1.77 -12.72 -9.94
CA TYR A 153 0.81 -11.63 -9.71
C TYR A 153 1.37 -10.22 -9.93
N ALA A 154 2.21 -10.06 -10.95
CA ALA A 154 2.93 -8.82 -11.26
C ALA A 154 3.99 -8.40 -10.21
N ALA A 155 4.29 -9.23 -9.20
CA ALA A 155 5.33 -8.94 -8.20
C ALA A 155 6.72 -8.75 -8.80
N GLY A 156 7.04 -9.49 -9.87
CA GLY A 156 8.32 -9.30 -10.60
C GLY A 156 8.48 -7.89 -11.17
N GLN A 157 7.39 -7.28 -11.64
CA GLN A 157 7.41 -5.90 -12.14
C GLN A 157 7.59 -4.89 -10.99
N LEU A 158 6.92 -5.10 -9.85
CA LEU A 158 7.11 -4.27 -8.66
C LEU A 158 8.56 -4.32 -8.16
N ASN A 159 9.12 -5.53 -8.02
CA ASN A 159 10.52 -5.72 -7.63
C ASN A 159 11.49 -5.02 -8.60
N ALA A 160 11.24 -5.08 -9.92
CA ALA A 160 12.06 -4.41 -10.92
C ALA A 160 12.00 -2.88 -10.78
N ARG A 161 10.79 -2.30 -10.67
CA ARG A 161 10.64 -0.85 -10.48
C ARG A 161 11.30 -0.36 -9.19
N PHE A 162 11.11 -1.10 -8.07
CA PHE A 162 11.75 -0.76 -6.81
C PHE A 162 13.27 -0.79 -6.91
N THR A 163 13.84 -1.83 -7.53
CA THR A 163 15.30 -1.92 -7.72
C THR A 163 15.81 -0.80 -8.63
N GLN A 164 15.08 -0.46 -9.69
CA GLN A 164 15.45 0.63 -10.60
C GLN A 164 15.47 2.00 -9.91
N SER A 165 14.49 2.29 -9.04
CA SER A 165 14.38 3.60 -8.37
C SER A 165 15.28 3.74 -7.16
N THR A 166 15.55 2.64 -6.42
CA THR A 166 16.26 2.69 -5.14
C THR A 166 17.65 2.07 -5.15
N HIS A 167 17.99 1.29 -6.19
CA HIS A 167 19.17 0.42 -6.27
C HIS A 167 19.25 -0.67 -5.17
N HIS A 168 18.12 -0.94 -4.50
CA HIS A 168 17.99 -1.96 -3.46
C HIS A 168 17.00 -3.07 -3.87
N LYS A 169 17.17 -4.25 -3.27
CA LYS A 169 16.16 -5.33 -3.36
C LYS A 169 15.01 -5.03 -2.41
N MET A 170 13.78 -5.18 -2.89
CA MET A 170 12.59 -4.95 -2.07
C MET A 170 12.49 -5.98 -0.94
N THR A 171 12.40 -5.50 0.30
CA THR A 171 12.23 -6.31 1.52
C THR A 171 10.77 -6.31 1.98
N ASP A 172 10.47 -7.05 3.06
CA ASP A 172 9.18 -7.06 3.75
C ASP A 172 8.70 -5.65 4.09
N THR A 173 9.58 -4.86 4.72
CA THR A 173 9.25 -3.50 5.17
C THR A 173 9.12 -2.52 4.00
N ALA A 174 9.91 -2.70 2.93
CA ALA A 174 9.76 -1.93 1.70
C ALA A 174 8.39 -2.19 1.06
N TRP A 175 7.97 -3.47 0.98
CA TRP A 175 6.64 -3.83 0.50
C TRP A 175 5.54 -3.24 1.39
N ALA A 176 5.69 -3.31 2.72
CA ALA A 176 4.72 -2.74 3.66
C ALA A 176 4.54 -1.23 3.45
N GLY A 177 5.64 -0.49 3.25
CA GLY A 177 5.62 0.94 2.93
C GLY A 177 4.88 1.23 1.62
N TRP A 178 5.28 0.56 0.53
CA TRP A 178 4.62 0.68 -0.77
C TRP A 178 3.14 0.32 -0.72
N ALA A 179 2.81 -0.82 -0.12
CA ALA A 179 1.46 -1.33 -0.03
C ALA A 179 0.52 -0.40 0.77
N SER A 180 1.02 0.23 1.83
CA SER A 180 0.26 1.20 2.62
C SER A 180 -0.19 2.40 1.79
N VAL A 181 0.73 2.97 1.01
CA VAL A 181 0.40 4.10 0.13
C VAL A 181 -0.50 3.64 -1.01
N LYS A 182 -0.21 2.49 -1.60
CA LYS A 182 -0.99 1.95 -2.73
C LYS A 182 -2.44 1.66 -2.32
N LEU A 183 -2.68 0.96 -1.20
CA LEU A 183 -4.05 0.70 -0.75
C LEU A 183 -4.80 1.98 -0.38
N LEU A 184 -4.10 2.95 0.20
CA LEU A 184 -4.68 4.25 0.55
C LEU A 184 -5.07 5.03 -0.71
N SER A 185 -4.16 5.14 -1.68
CA SER A 185 -4.39 5.88 -2.92
C SER A 185 -5.49 5.23 -3.77
N ASP A 186 -5.50 3.91 -3.90
CA ASP A 186 -6.56 3.18 -4.60
C ASP A 186 -7.93 3.35 -3.92
N SER A 187 -7.97 3.37 -2.58
CA SER A 187 -9.19 3.61 -1.83
C SER A 187 -9.72 5.02 -2.05
N ILE A 188 -8.85 6.04 -1.98
CA ILE A 188 -9.23 7.45 -2.19
C ILE A 188 -9.63 7.70 -3.66
N ALA A 189 -8.98 7.04 -4.61
CA ALA A 189 -9.30 7.17 -6.03
C ALA A 189 -10.71 6.65 -6.37
N ARG A 190 -11.14 5.58 -5.71
CA ARG A 190 -12.43 4.91 -5.98
C ARG A 190 -13.59 5.50 -5.17
N ASN A 191 -13.29 6.14 -4.06
CA ASN A 191 -14.30 6.60 -3.10
C ASN A 191 -14.03 8.05 -2.70
N GLN A 192 -15.11 8.80 -2.50
CA GLN A 192 -15.03 10.18 -1.99
C GLN A 192 -15.20 10.17 -0.48
N PHE A 193 -14.11 10.09 0.27
CA PHE A 193 -14.16 10.16 1.74
C PHE A 193 -14.24 11.62 2.19
N LYS A 194 -15.26 11.93 3.01
CA LYS A 194 -15.45 13.27 3.60
C LYS A 194 -14.37 13.59 4.63
N ASP A 195 -13.98 12.58 5.42
CA ASP A 195 -13.03 12.69 6.54
C ASP A 195 -12.20 11.42 6.71
N THR A 196 -11.28 11.46 7.66
CA THR A 196 -10.40 10.32 7.98
C THR A 196 -11.17 9.18 8.65
N THR A 197 -12.23 9.47 9.40
CA THR A 197 -13.05 8.44 10.07
C THR A 197 -13.75 7.55 9.05
N SER A 198 -14.36 8.13 8.02
CA SER A 198 -14.99 7.38 6.92
C SER A 198 -13.98 6.55 6.13
N LEU A 199 -12.77 7.09 5.90
CA LEU A 199 -11.68 6.36 5.29
C LEU A 199 -11.25 5.16 6.16
N LEU A 200 -11.02 5.37 7.46
CA LEU A 200 -10.62 4.31 8.39
C LEU A 200 -11.68 3.20 8.47
N MET A 201 -12.96 3.59 8.54
CA MET A 201 -14.07 2.64 8.53
C MET A 201 -14.05 1.79 7.26
N PHE A 202 -13.91 2.41 6.08
CA PHE A 202 -13.81 1.70 4.81
C PHE A 202 -12.63 0.73 4.80
N LEU A 203 -11.44 1.18 5.20
CA LEU A 203 -10.24 0.34 5.24
C LEU A 203 -10.43 -0.89 6.14
N LYS A 204 -11.13 -0.74 7.27
CA LYS A 204 -11.36 -1.84 8.23
C LYS A 204 -12.48 -2.80 7.80
N THR A 205 -13.46 -2.35 7.01
CA THR A 205 -14.69 -3.13 6.78
C THR A 205 -14.93 -3.50 5.32
N ALA A 206 -14.43 -2.72 4.36
CA ALA A 206 -14.76 -2.86 2.95
C ALA A 206 -13.54 -2.90 2.01
N LEU A 207 -12.33 -2.84 2.56
CA LEU A 207 -11.11 -2.90 1.75
C LEU A 207 -11.03 -4.23 0.98
N ALA A 208 -10.75 -4.13 -0.32
CA ALA A 208 -10.32 -5.22 -1.17
C ALA A 208 -9.04 -4.77 -1.90
N PHE A 209 -7.90 -5.25 -1.45
CA PHE A 209 -6.58 -4.84 -1.93
C PHE A 209 -5.81 -6.05 -2.48
N ASP A 210 -5.27 -5.94 -3.69
CA ASP A 210 -4.51 -7.04 -4.30
C ASP A 210 -3.09 -7.18 -3.70
N GLY A 211 -2.39 -6.08 -3.47
CA GLY A 211 -1.02 -6.09 -2.93
C GLY A 211 -0.01 -6.89 -3.76
N GLN A 212 -0.38 -7.30 -4.97
CA GLN A 212 0.37 -8.20 -5.85
C GLN A 212 0.68 -9.56 -5.20
N LYS A 213 -0.28 -10.07 -4.41
CA LYS A 213 -0.23 -11.37 -3.73
C LYS A 213 -1.22 -12.40 -4.27
N GLY A 214 -1.99 -12.04 -5.32
CA GLY A 214 -2.88 -12.94 -6.04
C GLY A 214 -4.19 -13.27 -5.33
N MET A 215 -4.54 -12.51 -4.30
CA MET A 215 -5.80 -12.60 -3.60
C MET A 215 -6.19 -11.26 -2.99
N SER A 216 -7.47 -11.10 -2.69
CA SER A 216 -7.97 -9.89 -2.05
C SER A 216 -7.57 -9.85 -0.58
N LEU A 217 -6.78 -8.85 -0.21
CA LEU A 217 -6.34 -8.58 1.15
C LEU A 217 -7.31 -7.62 1.83
N ASN A 218 -7.51 -7.78 3.13
CA ASN A 218 -8.32 -6.90 3.96
C ASN A 218 -7.83 -6.93 5.42
N PHE A 219 -8.39 -6.08 6.29
CA PHE A 219 -7.99 -6.02 7.68
C PHE A 219 -8.91 -6.84 8.59
N ARG A 220 -8.33 -7.42 9.65
CA ARG A 220 -9.04 -8.01 10.79
C ARG A 220 -9.49 -6.94 11.77
N GLN A 221 -10.33 -7.31 12.73
CA GLN A 221 -10.70 -6.43 13.85
C GLN A 221 -9.48 -5.95 14.65
N THR A 222 -8.46 -6.79 14.78
CA THR A 222 -7.17 -6.47 15.40
C THR A 222 -6.36 -5.41 14.65
N GLY A 223 -6.82 -4.94 13.49
CA GLY A 223 -6.06 -4.07 12.58
C GLY A 223 -5.00 -4.81 11.75
N GLN A 224 -4.85 -6.13 11.90
CA GLN A 224 -3.88 -6.92 11.14
C GLN A 224 -4.34 -7.16 9.70
N LEU A 225 -3.48 -6.89 8.72
CA LEU A 225 -3.72 -7.23 7.33
C LEU A 225 -3.74 -8.76 7.16
N ARG A 226 -4.86 -9.30 6.62
CA ARG A 226 -4.92 -10.68 6.15
C ARG A 226 -4.13 -10.78 4.87
N GLN A 227 -3.08 -11.58 4.87
CA GLN A 227 -2.21 -11.75 3.72
C GLN A 227 -1.58 -13.14 3.72
N PRO A 228 -1.31 -13.73 2.54
CA PRO A 228 -0.48 -14.93 2.45
C PRO A 228 0.97 -14.56 2.78
N LEU A 229 1.70 -15.51 3.37
CA LEU A 229 3.12 -15.37 3.64
C LEU A 229 3.94 -16.26 2.70
N LEU A 230 5.11 -15.80 2.32
CA LEU A 230 6.09 -16.57 1.58
C LEU A 230 6.93 -17.40 2.56
N LEU A 231 7.18 -18.64 2.22
CA LEU A 231 8.02 -19.55 2.98
C LEU A 231 9.36 -19.65 2.29
N ILE A 232 10.41 -19.17 2.95
CA ILE A 232 11.75 -19.05 2.41
C ILE A 232 12.66 -20.13 2.99
N GLU A 233 13.19 -20.96 2.14
CA GLU A 233 14.17 -22.00 2.48
C GLU A 233 15.45 -21.75 1.68
N ASN A 234 16.60 -21.69 2.35
CA ASN A 234 17.91 -21.44 1.73
C ASN A 234 17.91 -20.21 0.80
N GLY A 235 17.24 -19.12 1.21
CA GLY A 235 17.16 -17.85 0.47
C GLY A 235 16.29 -17.91 -0.79
N LYS A 236 15.48 -18.96 -0.97
CA LYS A 236 14.56 -19.13 -2.10
C LYS A 236 13.13 -19.35 -1.61
N ILE A 237 12.16 -18.91 -2.41
CA ILE A 237 10.74 -19.17 -2.13
C ILE A 237 10.49 -20.67 -2.34
N ALA A 238 10.19 -21.38 -1.25
CA ALA A 238 9.85 -22.80 -1.26
C ALA A 238 8.33 -23.05 -1.28
N GLY A 239 7.55 -22.10 -0.76
CA GLY A 239 6.10 -22.21 -0.69
C GLY A 239 5.40 -20.93 -0.27
N GLU A 240 4.10 -21.04 -0.10
CA GLU A 240 3.21 -19.97 0.39
C GLU A 240 2.35 -20.54 1.53
N ALA A 241 2.10 -19.73 2.57
CA ALA A 241 1.17 -20.05 3.64
C ALA A 241 -0.10 -19.16 3.52
N PRO A 242 -1.30 -19.73 3.80
CA PRO A 242 -1.59 -21.05 4.36
C PRO A 242 -1.17 -22.22 3.46
N VAL A 243 -0.55 -23.23 4.08
CA VAL A 243 0.12 -24.32 3.35
C VAL A 243 -0.90 -25.33 2.81
N ARG A 244 -0.94 -25.47 1.48
CA ARG A 244 -1.83 -26.41 0.79
C ARG A 244 -1.65 -27.86 1.31
N GLY A 245 -2.74 -28.50 1.71
CA GLY A 245 -2.76 -29.85 2.27
C GLY A 245 -2.63 -29.88 3.79
N VAL A 246 -2.35 -28.73 4.43
CA VAL A 246 -2.39 -28.57 5.89
C VAL A 246 -3.52 -27.61 6.30
N ALA A 247 -3.68 -26.54 5.56
CA ALA A 247 -4.76 -25.57 5.73
C ALA A 247 -5.41 -25.21 4.39
N ASN A 248 -6.61 -24.63 4.45
CA ASN A 248 -7.24 -24.08 3.26
C ASN A 248 -6.46 -22.81 2.85
N THR A 249 -5.93 -22.79 1.63
CA THR A 249 -5.09 -21.72 1.11
C THR A 249 -5.79 -20.36 1.01
N THR A 250 -7.12 -20.33 0.99
CA THR A 250 -7.90 -19.08 0.99
C THR A 250 -8.30 -18.63 2.39
N ASN A 251 -8.11 -19.47 3.42
CA ASN A 251 -8.41 -19.12 4.80
C ASN A 251 -7.19 -18.46 5.46
N LEU A 252 -7.03 -17.15 5.25
CA LEU A 252 -5.96 -16.35 5.86
C LEU A 252 -6.09 -16.24 7.39
N ASP A 253 -7.25 -16.56 7.96
CA ASP A 253 -7.46 -16.59 9.41
C ASP A 253 -6.90 -17.86 10.07
N SER A 254 -6.30 -18.76 9.30
CA SER A 254 -5.46 -19.85 9.83
C SER A 254 -4.06 -19.41 10.28
N LEU A 255 -3.75 -18.10 10.20
CA LEU A 255 -2.47 -17.50 10.58
C LEU A 255 -2.68 -16.39 11.61
N GLY A 256 -2.18 -16.57 12.83
CA GLY A 256 -2.15 -15.57 13.89
C GLY A 256 -3.51 -15.21 14.51
N LEU A 257 -3.50 -14.17 15.35
CA LEU A 257 -4.67 -13.72 16.09
C LEU A 257 -5.75 -13.14 15.17
N THR A 258 -6.96 -13.65 15.24
CA THR A 258 -8.07 -13.29 14.35
C THR A 258 -9.05 -12.29 14.95
N HIS A 259 -9.20 -12.28 16.28
CA HIS A 259 -10.17 -11.47 17.01
C HIS A 259 -9.52 -10.74 18.16
N CYS A 260 -10.16 -9.67 18.60
CA CYS A 260 -9.75 -8.97 19.81
C CYS A 260 -10.05 -9.84 21.03
N PRO A 261 -9.10 -9.96 21.99
CA PRO A 261 -9.38 -10.57 23.29
C PRO A 261 -10.56 -9.86 23.98
N LYS A 262 -11.37 -10.64 24.67
CA LYS A 262 -12.48 -10.12 25.51
C LYS A 262 -11.94 -9.53 26.80
#